data_266c06ee4c9ea570ae07246e27e92cfd
#
_entry.id   266c06ee4c9ea570ae07246e27e92cfd
#
_cell.length_a   1.000
_cell.length_b   1.000
_cell.length_c   1.000
_cell.angle_alpha   90.00
_cell.angle_beta   90.00
_cell.angle_gamma   90.00
#
_symmetry.space_group_name_H-M   'P 1'
#
loop_
_entity.id
_entity.type
_entity.pdbx_description
1 polymer ?
#
loop_
_entity_poly.entity_id
_entity_poly.type
_entity_poly.pdbx_seq_one_letter_code
_entity_poly.pdbx_strand_id
1 'polypeptide(L)'
;MLKLHRIYLPNMSLRLNVTIVLETVLLLLISLSVLLYFTRKVLIDEVHYDVEQTLEGTVLAIDNVLTSVEQTTHNISQEMQAHLNRPELMNEYSRQIVESSPNVVGCAIVFRPGYFPGHDLFMAYIHRKGGGLKNDEDSETERLTSFTDRPYTEQKWYTEPMEKKLSCWVGPLKNDEAEDEPLITYCQPIMDRGECVGVIATDLSISLLTKIVLSSHPTPNSYCVLLNKEGSYIVHPDTKKLKNQTVYYQMEHGADPSVRQAAKAVMSGETGYESFKLNGQKWMVFYRPFDHDDALGDREEAIGWSTGIVYLEDDILGNYRELVILIIAITLVSMIVFFTMCRVLIRRQMQPLRMLTDSAQRIAKGDYNATIPHSDVDDEIGQLQNHFREMQRALSAKSAELEQLTSRLQERNVELSRAFGKVQGSDRMKTIFLHYMTSQMNAPANLIEQSVTKLVNNFATITPQEADYEVGVIKEQTDIMVNLLNNIIDALQIEAKEFERKYQQGKEAIYEE
;
A
#
# COMPACT_ATOMS: atom_id res chain seq x y z
N MET A 1 6.05 -31.97 5.10
CA MET A 1 5.78 -32.65 6.38
C MET A 1 6.90 -32.35 7.35
N LEU A 2 6.78 -31.28 8.11
CA LEU A 2 7.71 -30.93 9.19
C LEU A 2 7.34 -31.80 10.40
N LYS A 3 8.18 -32.80 10.68
CA LYS A 3 8.15 -33.52 11.94
C LYS A 3 8.51 -32.51 13.05
N LEU A 4 7.50 -31.91 13.68
CA LEU A 4 7.69 -31.24 14.97
C LEU A 4 8.24 -32.29 15.93
N HIS A 5 9.51 -32.18 16.22
CA HIS A 5 10.17 -32.91 17.31
C HIS A 5 9.30 -32.71 18.55
N ARG A 6 8.71 -33.81 19.05
CA ARG A 6 8.01 -33.84 20.33
C ARG A 6 9.02 -33.40 21.39
N ILE A 7 9.01 -32.11 21.71
CA ILE A 7 9.71 -31.58 22.88
C ILE A 7 9.04 -32.27 24.06
N TYR A 8 9.74 -33.24 24.63
CA TYR A 8 9.30 -33.93 25.83
C TYR A 8 9.41 -32.94 27.03
N LEU A 9 8.39 -32.12 27.18
CA LEU A 9 8.26 -31.23 28.34
C LEU A 9 7.61 -32.04 29.46
N PRO A 10 8.25 -32.16 30.61
CA PRO A 10 7.85 -33.08 31.70
C PRO A 10 6.58 -32.65 32.43
N ASN A 11 6.06 -31.42 32.19
CA ASN A 11 4.92 -30.86 32.91
C ASN A 11 3.78 -30.51 31.96
N MET A 12 2.57 -30.99 32.23
CA MET A 12 1.35 -30.69 31.47
C MET A 12 1.07 -29.17 31.35
N SER A 13 1.33 -28.42 32.43
CA SER A 13 1.23 -26.95 32.43
C SER A 13 2.22 -26.29 31.48
N LEU A 14 3.41 -26.84 31.32
CA LEU A 14 4.40 -26.31 30.39
C LEU A 14 4.02 -26.59 28.92
N ARG A 15 3.45 -27.77 28.67
CA ARG A 15 2.93 -28.11 27.33
C ARG A 15 1.77 -27.21 26.92
N LEU A 16 0.79 -27.03 27.78
CA LEU A 16 -0.36 -26.17 27.53
C LEU A 16 0.08 -24.72 27.28
N ASN A 17 1.01 -24.24 28.12
CA ASN A 17 1.57 -22.90 27.98
C ASN A 17 2.29 -22.70 26.63
N VAL A 18 3.16 -23.63 26.25
CA VAL A 18 3.90 -23.58 24.99
C VAL A 18 2.95 -23.68 23.78
N THR A 19 1.91 -24.53 23.87
CA THR A 19 0.97 -24.67 22.76
C THR A 19 0.12 -23.41 22.58
N ILE A 20 -0.47 -22.87 23.64
CA ILE A 20 -1.27 -21.63 23.60
C ILE A 20 -0.40 -20.45 23.10
N VAL A 21 0.82 -20.32 23.63
CA VAL A 21 1.74 -19.26 23.21
C VAL A 21 2.14 -19.44 21.75
N LEU A 22 2.41 -20.65 21.29
CA LEU A 22 2.78 -20.91 19.90
C LEU A 22 1.63 -20.57 18.93
N GLU A 23 0.40 -20.98 19.26
CA GLU A 23 -0.79 -20.68 18.45
C GLU A 23 -1.09 -19.18 18.41
N THR A 24 -1.00 -18.50 19.55
CA THR A 24 -1.23 -17.05 19.61
C THR A 24 -0.12 -16.27 18.89
N VAL A 25 1.13 -16.67 19.00
CA VAL A 25 2.25 -16.08 18.24
C VAL A 25 2.04 -16.28 16.73
N LEU A 26 1.64 -17.48 16.31
CA LEU A 26 1.36 -17.75 14.90
C LEU A 26 0.22 -16.89 14.36
N LEU A 27 -0.89 -16.78 15.08
CA LEU A 27 -2.00 -15.90 14.71
C LEU A 27 -1.58 -14.43 14.65
N LEU A 28 -0.78 -13.98 15.59
CA LEU A 28 -0.27 -12.62 15.66
C LEU A 28 0.67 -12.31 14.48
N LEU A 29 1.54 -13.25 14.10
CA LEU A 29 2.41 -13.13 12.93
C LEU A 29 1.62 -13.09 11.63
N ILE A 30 0.59 -13.92 11.51
CA ILE A 30 -0.29 -13.90 10.33
C ILE A 30 -1.04 -12.57 10.26
N SER A 31 -1.64 -12.12 11.36
CA SER A 31 -2.34 -10.84 11.43
C SER A 31 -1.42 -9.67 11.10
N LEU A 32 -0.19 -9.67 11.64
CA LEU A 32 0.81 -8.66 11.35
C LEU A 32 1.20 -8.65 9.88
N SER A 33 1.43 -9.83 9.29
CA SER A 33 1.79 -9.95 7.88
C SER A 33 0.68 -9.43 6.97
N VAL A 34 -0.57 -9.75 7.28
CA VAL A 34 -1.74 -9.27 6.56
C VAL A 34 -1.86 -7.74 6.70
N LEU A 35 -1.72 -7.22 7.91
CA LEU A 35 -1.78 -5.78 8.17
C LEU A 35 -0.71 -5.03 7.38
N LEU A 36 0.55 -5.47 7.44
CA LEU A 36 1.66 -4.85 6.72
C LEU A 36 1.46 -4.90 5.19
N TYR A 37 0.94 -6.02 4.69
CA TYR A 37 0.62 -6.16 3.27
C TYR A 37 -0.46 -5.16 2.84
N PHE A 38 -1.56 -5.08 3.56
CA PHE A 38 -2.65 -4.15 3.23
C PHE A 38 -2.23 -2.69 3.40
N THR A 39 -1.50 -2.35 4.45
CA THR A 39 -1.01 -0.98 4.67
C THR A 39 -0.09 -0.55 3.53
N ARG A 40 0.84 -1.43 3.11
CA ARG A 40 1.71 -1.15 1.97
C ARG A 40 0.89 -0.97 0.68
N LYS A 41 -0.09 -1.83 0.44
CA LYS A 41 -0.93 -1.75 -0.75
C LYS A 41 -1.72 -0.44 -0.78
N VAL A 42 -2.40 -0.10 0.32
CA VAL A 42 -3.19 1.14 0.42
C VAL A 42 -2.30 2.36 0.21
N LEU A 43 -1.09 2.39 0.80
CA LEU A 43 -0.17 3.51 0.63
C LEU A 43 0.26 3.68 -0.84
N ILE A 44 0.58 2.57 -1.51
CA ILE A 44 0.95 2.62 -2.93
C ILE A 44 -0.24 3.09 -3.77
N ASP A 45 -1.44 2.58 -3.53
CA ASP A 45 -2.65 2.94 -4.25
C ASP A 45 -2.99 4.43 -4.02
N GLU A 46 -2.81 4.97 -2.81
CA GLU A 46 -3.00 6.38 -2.46
C GLU A 46 -1.99 7.27 -3.21
N VAL A 47 -0.71 6.89 -3.19
CA VAL A 47 0.32 7.62 -3.95
C VAL A 47 0.03 7.59 -5.45
N HIS A 48 -0.41 6.46 -6.02
CA HIS A 48 -0.80 6.40 -7.42
C HIS A 48 -1.91 7.39 -7.73
N TYR A 49 -2.92 7.46 -6.89
CA TYR A 49 -4.05 8.37 -7.06
C TYR A 49 -3.62 9.85 -6.99
N ASP A 50 -2.84 10.23 -5.98
CA ASP A 50 -2.34 11.60 -5.81
C ASP A 50 -1.44 12.03 -6.97
N VAL A 51 -0.59 11.11 -7.44
CA VAL A 51 0.29 11.35 -8.59
C VAL A 51 -0.51 11.51 -9.86
N GLU A 52 -1.49 10.65 -10.09
CA GLU A 52 -2.35 10.73 -11.26
C GLU A 52 -3.11 12.05 -11.31
N GLN A 53 -3.68 12.49 -10.20
CA GLN A 53 -4.32 13.81 -10.09
C GLN A 53 -3.33 14.96 -10.34
N THR A 54 -2.14 14.88 -9.76
CA THR A 54 -1.12 15.92 -9.96
C THR A 54 -0.66 15.96 -11.42
N LEU A 55 -0.48 14.79 -12.04
CA LEU A 55 -0.09 14.67 -13.43
C LEU A 55 -1.17 15.22 -14.37
N GLU A 56 -2.44 14.89 -14.10
CA GLU A 56 -3.57 15.39 -14.84
C GLU A 56 -3.71 16.91 -14.70
N GLY A 57 -3.60 17.44 -13.49
CA GLY A 57 -3.61 18.89 -13.24
C GLY A 57 -2.46 19.61 -13.96
N THR A 58 -1.29 19.00 -14.01
CA THR A 58 -0.13 19.54 -14.72
C THR A 58 -0.34 19.52 -16.24
N VAL A 59 -0.87 18.43 -16.78
CA VAL A 59 -1.23 18.31 -18.20
C VAL A 59 -2.23 19.39 -18.58
N LEU A 60 -3.32 19.53 -17.82
CA LEU A 60 -4.35 20.55 -18.07
C LEU A 60 -3.78 21.97 -17.99
N ALA A 61 -2.88 22.25 -17.06
CA ALA A 61 -2.27 23.58 -16.95
C ALA A 61 -1.39 23.91 -18.17
N ILE A 62 -0.62 22.93 -18.67
CA ILE A 62 0.17 23.08 -19.88
C ILE A 62 -0.75 23.22 -21.11
N ASP A 63 -1.74 22.36 -21.21
CA ASP A 63 -2.72 22.33 -22.30
C ASP A 63 -3.44 23.67 -22.46
N ASN A 64 -3.88 24.27 -21.35
CA ASN A 64 -4.49 25.59 -21.35
C ASN A 64 -3.54 26.68 -21.91
N VAL A 65 -2.24 26.60 -21.58
CA VAL A 65 -1.26 27.56 -22.12
C VAL A 65 -1.09 27.36 -23.61
N LEU A 66 -0.92 26.11 -24.08
CA LEU A 66 -0.76 25.82 -25.51
C LEU A 66 -2.01 26.24 -26.31
N THR A 67 -3.18 25.84 -25.83
CA THR A 67 -4.46 26.21 -26.46
C THR A 67 -4.63 27.72 -26.52
N SER A 68 -4.26 28.45 -25.47
CA SER A 68 -4.34 29.93 -25.50
C SER A 68 -3.43 30.54 -26.56
N VAL A 69 -2.21 30.01 -26.73
CA VAL A 69 -1.28 30.48 -27.76
C VAL A 69 -1.78 30.15 -29.14
N GLU A 70 -2.31 28.95 -29.36
CA GLU A 70 -2.92 28.53 -30.65
C GLU A 70 -4.09 29.43 -31.04
N GLN A 71 -5.06 29.60 -30.14
CA GLN A 71 -6.25 30.41 -30.36
C GLN A 71 -5.90 31.87 -30.65
N THR A 72 -4.97 32.42 -29.86
CA THR A 72 -4.52 33.81 -30.05
C THR A 72 -3.86 34.00 -31.41
N THR A 73 -2.94 33.09 -31.76
CA THR A 73 -2.24 33.12 -33.04
C THR A 73 -3.21 32.97 -34.20
N HIS A 74 -4.17 32.02 -34.07
CA HIS A 74 -5.18 31.77 -35.07
C HIS A 74 -6.10 33.00 -35.31
N ASN A 75 -6.59 33.60 -34.21
CA ASN A 75 -7.51 34.76 -34.33
C ASN A 75 -6.82 35.94 -35.05
N ILE A 76 -5.58 36.25 -34.68
CA ILE A 76 -4.82 37.31 -35.30
C ILE A 76 -4.44 36.95 -36.75
N SER A 77 -4.16 35.68 -37.03
CA SER A 77 -3.94 35.17 -38.38
C SER A 77 -5.17 35.41 -39.28
N GLN A 78 -6.37 35.17 -38.77
CA GLN A 78 -7.62 35.43 -39.49
C GLN A 78 -7.81 36.93 -39.82
N GLU A 79 -7.50 37.80 -38.86
CA GLU A 79 -7.53 39.26 -39.07
C GLU A 79 -6.47 39.68 -40.12
N MET A 80 -5.27 39.13 -40.02
CA MET A 80 -4.17 39.40 -40.95
C MET A 80 -4.47 39.00 -42.40
N GLN A 81 -5.37 38.01 -42.63
CA GLN A 81 -5.74 37.55 -44.00
C GLN A 81 -6.18 38.65 -44.92
N ALA A 82 -6.89 39.68 -44.40
CA ALA A 82 -7.32 40.83 -45.20
C ALA A 82 -6.18 41.77 -45.63
N HIS A 83 -4.99 41.61 -45.04
CA HIS A 83 -3.88 42.56 -45.15
C HIS A 83 -2.57 41.89 -45.61
N LEU A 84 -2.63 40.69 -46.20
CA LEU A 84 -1.42 39.94 -46.64
C LEU A 84 -0.54 40.71 -47.63
N ASN A 85 -1.10 41.66 -48.33
CA ASN A 85 -0.36 42.50 -49.29
C ASN A 85 0.31 43.72 -48.65
N ARG A 86 0.27 43.87 -47.31
CA ARG A 86 0.79 45.03 -46.58
C ARG A 86 1.92 44.65 -45.65
N PRO A 87 3.18 44.56 -46.11
CA PRO A 87 4.29 44.13 -45.30
C PRO A 87 4.53 45.05 -44.07
N GLU A 88 4.17 46.32 -44.16
CA GLU A 88 4.30 47.28 -43.08
C GLU A 88 3.47 46.93 -41.82
N LEU A 89 2.35 46.22 -41.99
CA LEU A 89 1.47 45.82 -40.89
C LEU A 89 1.93 44.53 -40.20
N MET A 90 2.84 43.76 -40.79
CA MET A 90 3.25 42.46 -40.24
C MET A 90 3.95 42.59 -38.89
N ASN A 91 4.71 43.68 -38.66
CA ASN A 91 5.30 43.95 -37.36
C ASN A 91 4.22 44.28 -36.29
N GLU A 92 3.14 44.89 -36.69
CA GLU A 92 2.04 45.20 -35.76
C GLU A 92 1.28 43.95 -35.38
N TYR A 93 0.96 43.06 -36.34
CA TYR A 93 0.36 41.75 -36.03
C TYR A 93 1.26 40.88 -35.18
N SER A 94 2.56 40.83 -35.46
CA SER A 94 3.53 40.14 -34.61
C SER A 94 3.53 40.72 -33.19
N ARG A 95 3.48 42.04 -33.02
CA ARG A 95 3.38 42.72 -31.73
C ARG A 95 2.09 42.36 -30.98
N GLN A 96 0.96 42.39 -31.69
CA GLN A 96 -0.35 42.05 -31.12
C GLN A 96 -0.36 40.62 -30.57
N ILE A 97 0.24 39.66 -31.27
CA ILE A 97 0.37 38.27 -30.78
C ILE A 97 1.19 38.25 -29.49
N VAL A 98 2.33 38.92 -29.42
CA VAL A 98 3.20 38.95 -28.25
C VAL A 98 2.53 39.64 -27.06
N GLU A 99 1.80 40.74 -27.30
CA GLU A 99 1.15 41.52 -26.23
C GLU A 99 -0.16 40.88 -25.75
N SER A 100 -0.83 40.07 -26.60
CA SER A 100 -2.10 39.44 -26.24
C SER A 100 -2.01 38.32 -25.21
N SER A 101 -0.83 37.74 -24.99
CA SER A 101 -0.63 36.69 -24.03
C SER A 101 0.69 36.88 -23.27
N PRO A 102 0.68 36.88 -21.93
CA PRO A 102 1.90 36.97 -21.12
C PRO A 102 2.82 35.74 -21.32
N ASN A 103 2.28 34.66 -21.87
CA ASN A 103 3.00 33.40 -22.09
C ASN A 103 3.84 33.45 -23.37
N VAL A 104 3.51 34.35 -24.30
CA VAL A 104 4.23 34.51 -25.57
C VAL A 104 5.43 35.45 -25.35
N VAL A 105 6.62 34.97 -25.66
CA VAL A 105 7.87 35.73 -25.55
C VAL A 105 8.33 36.33 -26.88
N GLY A 106 7.89 35.78 -28.01
CA GLY A 106 8.22 36.27 -29.31
C GLY A 106 7.23 35.81 -30.37
N CYS A 107 7.16 36.50 -31.49
CA CYS A 107 6.42 36.08 -32.65
C CYS A 107 7.15 36.53 -33.93
N ALA A 108 7.38 35.60 -34.83
CA ALA A 108 7.90 35.82 -36.16
C ALA A 108 6.79 35.59 -37.21
N ILE A 109 6.58 36.55 -38.08
CA ILE A 109 5.74 36.40 -39.29
C ILE A 109 6.68 36.43 -40.47
N VAL A 110 6.77 35.32 -41.18
CA VAL A 110 7.67 35.13 -42.31
C VAL A 110 6.92 34.71 -43.56
N PHE A 111 7.43 35.13 -44.69
CA PHE A 111 6.84 34.78 -46.00
C PHE A 111 7.87 34.06 -46.87
N ARG A 112 7.38 33.29 -47.84
CA ARG A 112 8.24 32.62 -48.81
C ARG A 112 9.13 33.64 -49.56
N PRO A 113 10.34 33.26 -49.99
CA PRO A 113 11.24 34.14 -50.72
C PRO A 113 10.54 34.80 -51.92
N GLY A 114 10.71 36.12 -52.06
CA GLY A 114 10.13 36.89 -53.17
C GLY A 114 8.60 37.09 -53.12
N TYR A 115 7.93 36.80 -52.00
CA TYR A 115 6.48 37.05 -51.87
C TYR A 115 6.16 38.55 -51.94
N PHE A 116 6.93 39.39 -51.28
CA PHE A 116 6.81 40.84 -51.37
C PHE A 116 7.80 41.41 -52.39
N PRO A 117 7.37 42.27 -53.31
CA PRO A 117 8.24 42.94 -54.27
C PRO A 117 9.36 43.75 -53.55
N GLY A 118 10.60 43.52 -53.91
CA GLY A 118 11.76 44.21 -53.34
C GLY A 118 12.32 43.61 -52.04
N HIS A 119 11.77 42.46 -51.58
CA HIS A 119 12.25 41.70 -50.45
C HIS A 119 12.58 40.28 -50.88
N ASP A 120 13.84 39.89 -50.90
CA ASP A 120 14.25 38.50 -51.17
C ASP A 120 13.80 37.59 -50.05
N LEU A 121 13.96 38.01 -48.79
CA LEU A 121 13.45 37.40 -47.60
C LEU A 121 12.67 38.44 -46.78
N PHE A 122 11.56 38.05 -46.17
CA PHE A 122 10.78 38.93 -45.31
C PHE A 122 10.49 38.27 -43.98
N MET A 123 10.88 38.94 -42.89
CA MET A 123 10.61 38.53 -41.50
C MET A 123 10.19 39.75 -40.69
N ALA A 124 9.07 39.67 -40.04
CA ALA A 124 8.66 40.57 -38.97
C ALA A 124 8.75 39.81 -37.64
N TYR A 125 9.73 40.13 -36.83
CA TYR A 125 9.98 39.44 -35.54
C TYR A 125 9.97 40.44 -34.40
N ILE A 126 9.04 40.24 -33.48
CA ILE A 126 8.92 41.00 -32.22
C ILE A 126 9.18 40.06 -31.05
N HIS A 127 10.00 40.51 -30.13
CA HIS A 127 10.40 39.73 -28.97
C HIS A 127 10.32 40.59 -27.69
N ARG A 128 10.01 39.95 -26.54
CA ARG A 128 10.03 40.63 -25.22
C ARG A 128 11.44 40.72 -24.70
N LYS A 129 11.85 41.89 -24.24
CA LYS A 129 13.14 42.08 -23.55
C LYS A 129 13.14 41.33 -22.23
N GLY A 130 14.18 40.53 -21.96
CA GLY A 130 14.40 39.85 -20.68
C GLY A 130 13.65 38.54 -20.48
N GLY A 131 13.26 37.85 -21.57
CA GLY A 131 12.79 36.44 -21.48
C GLY A 131 11.45 36.21 -20.76
N GLY A 132 10.60 37.21 -20.59
CA GLY A 132 9.21 37.05 -20.13
C GLY A 132 8.98 36.64 -18.66
N LEU A 133 10.04 36.50 -17.84
CA LEU A 133 9.94 35.99 -16.45
C LEU A 133 9.76 37.07 -15.37
N LYS A 134 9.82 38.35 -15.74
CA LYS A 134 9.51 39.45 -14.80
C LYS A 134 8.01 39.75 -14.90
N ASN A 135 7.34 39.79 -13.76
CA ASN A 135 5.94 40.23 -13.59
C ASN A 135 5.77 41.75 -13.90
N ASP A 136 6.55 42.28 -14.79
CA ASP A 136 6.49 43.70 -15.14
C ASP A 136 5.51 43.81 -16.32
N GLU A 137 4.37 44.44 -16.04
CA GLU A 137 3.39 44.88 -17.03
C GLU A 137 4.01 45.85 -18.07
N ASP A 138 5.26 46.28 -17.84
CA ASP A 138 6.07 47.15 -18.70
C ASP A 138 7.21 46.45 -19.47
N SER A 139 7.07 45.14 -19.82
CA SER A 139 8.09 44.48 -20.62
C SER A 139 8.12 45.08 -22.04
N GLU A 140 9.15 45.89 -22.32
CA GLU A 140 9.36 46.45 -23.64
C GLU A 140 9.58 45.35 -24.68
N THR A 141 8.87 45.47 -25.79
CA THR A 141 9.06 44.63 -26.98
C THR A 141 10.15 45.20 -27.86
N GLU A 142 10.97 44.35 -28.44
CA GLU A 142 12.04 44.73 -29.35
C GLU A 142 11.85 44.03 -30.72
N ARG A 143 12.17 44.73 -31.78
CA ARG A 143 12.21 44.15 -33.11
C ARG A 143 13.57 43.56 -33.38
N LEU A 144 13.64 42.24 -33.67
CA LEU A 144 14.84 41.59 -34.11
C LEU A 144 14.88 41.42 -35.64
N THR A 145 16.06 41.42 -36.17
CA THR A 145 16.29 41.30 -37.64
C THR A 145 16.63 39.89 -38.08
N SER A 146 17.04 39.05 -37.14
CA SER A 146 17.33 37.63 -37.36
C SER A 146 16.92 36.80 -36.16
N PHE A 147 16.62 35.52 -36.37
CA PHE A 147 16.29 34.57 -35.31
C PHE A 147 17.52 33.70 -34.94
N THR A 148 18.38 33.43 -35.91
CA THR A 148 19.63 32.65 -35.78
C THR A 148 20.59 33.02 -36.90
N ASP A 149 21.82 32.51 -36.84
CA ASP A 149 22.84 32.66 -37.90
C ASP A 149 22.45 31.98 -39.23
N ARG A 150 21.34 31.21 -39.25
CA ARG A 150 20.83 30.52 -40.44
C ARG A 150 19.56 31.18 -40.99
N PRO A 151 19.35 31.21 -42.30
CA PRO A 151 18.12 31.69 -42.87
C PRO A 151 16.91 30.90 -42.31
N TYR A 152 15.80 31.60 -42.02
CA TYR A 152 14.59 30.93 -41.53
C TYR A 152 14.05 29.86 -42.48
N THR A 153 14.31 29.99 -43.78
CA THR A 153 13.90 29.03 -44.83
C THR A 153 14.52 27.64 -44.70
N GLU A 154 15.57 27.50 -43.89
CA GLU A 154 16.26 26.22 -43.59
C GLU A 154 15.86 25.66 -42.19
N GLN A 155 15.07 26.41 -41.45
CA GLN A 155 14.68 26.06 -40.10
C GLN A 155 13.42 25.17 -40.09
N LYS A 156 13.39 24.18 -39.16
CA LYS A 156 12.24 23.24 -39.04
C LYS A 156 10.91 23.95 -38.81
N TRP A 157 10.90 24.98 -37.98
CA TRP A 157 9.71 25.74 -37.65
C TRP A 157 9.08 26.48 -38.87
N TYR A 158 9.87 26.67 -39.94
CA TYR A 158 9.39 27.19 -41.21
C TYR A 158 9.09 26.08 -42.23
N THR A 159 10.03 25.11 -42.39
CA THR A 159 9.91 24.11 -43.47
C THR A 159 8.75 23.14 -43.21
N GLU A 160 8.56 22.72 -41.94
CA GLU A 160 7.53 21.74 -41.61
C GLU A 160 6.09 22.21 -41.88
N PRO A 161 5.64 23.40 -41.40
CA PRO A 161 4.31 23.91 -41.75
C PRO A 161 4.15 24.30 -43.21
N MET A 162 5.22 24.73 -43.88
CA MET A 162 5.21 25.02 -45.30
C MET A 162 4.94 23.78 -46.17
N GLU A 163 5.56 22.64 -45.80
CA GLU A 163 5.43 21.38 -46.53
C GLU A 163 4.09 20.68 -46.22
N LYS A 164 3.75 20.58 -44.93
CA LYS A 164 2.53 19.89 -44.48
C LYS A 164 1.26 20.71 -44.65
N LYS A 165 1.37 22.04 -44.73
CA LYS A 165 0.26 22.99 -44.70
C LYS A 165 -0.65 22.87 -43.46
N LEU A 166 -0.10 22.42 -42.39
CA LEU A 166 -0.75 22.17 -41.12
C LEU A 166 0.03 22.85 -40.01
N SER A 167 -0.68 23.25 -38.96
CA SER A 167 -0.06 23.84 -37.76
C SER A 167 0.70 22.77 -36.98
N CYS A 168 1.81 23.15 -36.37
CA CYS A 168 2.63 22.24 -35.58
C CYS A 168 3.40 22.95 -34.43
N TRP A 169 3.73 22.19 -33.38
CA TRP A 169 4.66 22.62 -32.35
C TRP A 169 6.04 22.10 -32.64
N VAL A 170 7.02 22.99 -32.65
CA VAL A 170 8.44 22.67 -32.89
C VAL A 170 9.29 23.09 -31.69
N GLY A 171 10.21 22.26 -31.28
CA GLY A 171 11.14 22.59 -30.18
C GLY A 171 11.57 21.38 -29.37
N PRO A 172 12.49 21.60 -28.43
CA PRO A 172 13.06 22.89 -28.03
C PRO A 172 14.00 23.50 -29.06
N LEU A 173 13.78 24.77 -29.40
CA LEU A 173 14.65 25.54 -30.25
C LEU A 173 15.62 26.37 -29.41
N LYS A 174 16.85 26.52 -29.87
CA LYS A 174 17.80 27.46 -29.26
C LYS A 174 17.59 28.85 -29.86
N ASN A 175 17.48 29.83 -29.01
CA ASN A 175 17.52 31.22 -29.42
C ASN A 175 18.97 31.74 -29.21
N ASP A 176 19.75 31.86 -30.27
CA ASP A 176 21.13 32.28 -30.20
C ASP A 176 21.28 33.79 -29.86
N GLU A 177 20.20 34.59 -30.01
CA GLU A 177 20.19 36.04 -29.76
C GLU A 177 19.58 36.45 -28.42
N ALA A 178 18.71 35.61 -27.82
CA ALA A 178 18.05 35.87 -26.54
C ALA A 178 18.63 35.00 -25.44
N GLU A 179 19.66 35.44 -24.77
CA GLU A 179 20.21 34.94 -23.49
C GLU A 179 20.00 33.44 -23.22
N ASP A 180 20.37 32.54 -24.15
CA ASP A 180 20.48 31.10 -23.91
C ASP A 180 19.16 30.35 -23.45
N GLU A 181 17.99 30.97 -23.51
CA GLU A 181 16.75 30.37 -23.09
C GLU A 181 16.12 29.53 -24.21
N PRO A 182 15.93 28.21 -24.05
CA PRO A 182 15.30 27.40 -25.09
C PRO A 182 13.82 27.74 -25.19
N LEU A 183 13.31 27.72 -26.44
CA LEU A 183 11.94 28.07 -26.79
C LEU A 183 11.20 26.88 -27.39
N ILE A 184 9.88 26.87 -27.24
CA ILE A 184 8.95 26.03 -28.00
C ILE A 184 8.13 26.95 -28.88
N THR A 185 8.02 26.61 -30.12
CA THR A 185 7.38 27.48 -31.11
C THR A 185 6.14 26.82 -31.70
N TYR A 186 5.02 27.48 -31.59
CA TYR A 186 3.80 27.15 -32.37
C TYR A 186 3.91 27.76 -33.76
N CYS A 187 3.77 26.92 -34.75
CA CYS A 187 3.97 27.29 -36.15
C CYS A 187 2.65 27.11 -36.91
N GLN A 188 2.08 28.22 -37.38
CA GLN A 188 0.82 28.24 -38.17
C GLN A 188 1.12 28.66 -39.59
N PRO A 189 0.71 27.86 -40.62
CA PRO A 189 0.89 28.23 -42.01
C PRO A 189 -0.02 29.41 -42.38
N ILE A 190 0.51 30.35 -43.19
CA ILE A 190 -0.24 31.44 -43.76
C ILE A 190 -0.69 31.00 -45.14
N MET A 191 -2.00 30.91 -45.34
CA MET A 191 -2.60 30.48 -46.60
C MET A 191 -3.05 31.69 -47.40
N ASP A 192 -2.73 31.77 -48.68
CA ASP A 192 -3.29 32.71 -49.64
C ASP A 192 -3.80 31.94 -50.87
N ARG A 193 -5.09 32.03 -51.15
CA ARG A 193 -5.77 31.35 -52.28
C ARG A 193 -5.47 29.85 -52.39
N GLY A 194 -5.31 29.16 -51.25
CA GLY A 194 -5.05 27.72 -51.16
C GLY A 194 -3.57 27.33 -51.26
N GLU A 195 -2.67 28.30 -51.39
CA GLU A 195 -1.22 28.07 -51.28
C GLU A 195 -0.67 28.55 -49.95
N CYS A 196 0.29 27.80 -49.38
CA CYS A 196 1.02 28.25 -48.22
C CYS A 196 2.07 29.27 -48.63
N VAL A 197 1.91 30.51 -48.18
CA VAL A 197 2.78 31.65 -48.59
C VAL A 197 3.72 32.10 -47.47
N GLY A 198 3.54 31.59 -46.25
CA GLY A 198 4.37 31.96 -45.11
C GLY A 198 4.02 31.19 -43.85
N VAL A 199 4.62 31.57 -42.75
CA VAL A 199 4.42 30.95 -41.43
C VAL A 199 4.37 32.05 -40.37
N ILE A 200 3.46 31.91 -39.43
CA ILE A 200 3.46 32.61 -38.16
C ILE A 200 4.11 31.65 -37.13
N ALA A 201 5.19 32.06 -36.53
CA ALA A 201 5.91 31.32 -35.52
C ALA A 201 5.82 32.05 -34.18
N THR A 202 5.07 31.50 -33.24
CA THR A 202 4.81 32.08 -31.90
C THR A 202 5.59 31.35 -30.85
N ASP A 203 6.49 32.08 -30.20
CA ASP A 203 7.48 31.52 -29.27
C ASP A 203 6.96 31.53 -27.83
N LEU A 204 7.06 30.38 -27.16
CA LEU A 204 6.74 30.16 -25.77
C LEU A 204 8.00 29.84 -24.99
N SER A 205 8.19 30.50 -23.84
CA SER A 205 9.32 30.25 -22.95
C SER A 205 9.22 28.88 -22.28
N ILE A 206 10.28 28.07 -22.40
CA ILE A 206 10.39 26.81 -21.62
C ILE A 206 10.49 27.09 -20.13
N SER A 207 11.06 28.20 -19.71
CA SER A 207 11.13 28.58 -18.30
C SER A 207 9.75 28.81 -17.69
N LEU A 208 8.79 29.32 -18.47
CA LEU A 208 7.39 29.45 -18.04
C LEU A 208 6.75 28.06 -17.82
N LEU A 209 6.86 27.16 -18.79
CA LEU A 209 6.38 25.80 -18.64
C LEU A 209 7.05 25.09 -17.47
N THR A 210 8.35 25.29 -17.32
CA THR A 210 9.12 24.77 -16.20
C THR A 210 8.57 25.25 -14.85
N LYS A 211 8.21 26.54 -14.73
CA LYS A 211 7.60 27.08 -13.52
C LYS A 211 6.25 26.43 -13.20
N ILE A 212 5.40 26.23 -14.20
CA ILE A 212 4.11 25.53 -14.03
C ILE A 212 4.35 24.10 -13.55
N VAL A 213 5.21 23.37 -14.22
CA VAL A 213 5.49 21.96 -13.96
C VAL A 213 6.19 21.76 -12.62
N LEU A 214 7.15 22.63 -12.27
CA LEU A 214 7.86 22.52 -10.98
C LEU A 214 7.02 22.97 -9.79
N SER A 215 5.94 23.74 -9.98
CA SER A 215 5.01 24.07 -8.90
C SER A 215 4.14 22.87 -8.49
N SER A 216 4.07 21.84 -9.31
CA SER A 216 3.23 20.66 -9.16
C SER A 216 3.98 19.44 -8.59
N HIS A 217 4.93 19.64 -7.68
CA HIS A 217 5.68 18.53 -7.07
C HIS A 217 4.96 18.01 -5.79
N PRO A 218 4.53 16.75 -5.76
CA PRO A 218 3.84 16.19 -4.60
C PRO A 218 4.73 15.93 -3.39
N THR A 219 6.04 15.73 -3.59
CA THR A 219 7.02 15.53 -2.51
C THR A 219 8.24 16.45 -2.70
N PRO A 220 9.02 16.75 -1.63
CA PRO A 220 10.17 17.66 -1.72
C PRO A 220 11.25 17.25 -2.73
N ASN A 221 11.42 15.94 -2.97
CA ASN A 221 12.41 15.41 -3.90
C ASN A 221 11.80 14.92 -5.22
N SER A 222 10.49 15.06 -5.40
CA SER A 222 9.85 14.74 -6.69
C SER A 222 10.01 15.88 -7.67
N TYR A 223 10.00 15.54 -8.95
CA TYR A 223 10.02 16.53 -10.02
C TYR A 223 9.26 16.01 -11.23
N CYS A 224 8.67 16.94 -11.98
CA CYS A 224 8.03 16.64 -13.24
C CYS A 224 9.00 16.80 -14.40
N VAL A 225 8.77 16.02 -15.44
CA VAL A 225 9.47 16.09 -16.73
C VAL A 225 8.45 16.14 -17.85
N LEU A 226 8.77 16.90 -18.91
CA LEU A 226 8.03 16.91 -20.15
C LEU A 226 9.00 16.60 -21.27
N LEU A 227 8.67 15.64 -22.12
CA LEU A 227 9.48 15.15 -23.22
C LEU A 227 8.74 15.37 -24.53
N ASN A 228 9.48 15.73 -25.57
CA ASN A 228 8.93 15.71 -26.94
C ASN A 228 8.99 14.28 -27.53
N LYS A 229 8.43 14.10 -28.72
CA LYS A 229 8.40 12.81 -29.42
C LYS A 229 9.78 12.24 -29.76
N GLU A 230 10.81 13.08 -29.81
CA GLU A 230 12.21 12.69 -30.02
C GLU A 230 12.93 12.34 -28.72
N GLY A 231 12.26 12.44 -27.55
CA GLY A 231 12.84 12.21 -26.23
C GLY A 231 13.73 13.34 -25.73
N SER A 232 13.62 14.53 -26.31
CA SER A 232 14.27 15.73 -25.79
C SER A 232 13.49 16.31 -24.62
N TYR A 233 14.21 16.77 -23.60
CA TYR A 233 13.57 17.41 -22.45
C TYR A 233 13.05 18.80 -22.85
N ILE A 234 11.73 18.98 -22.74
CA ILE A 234 11.07 20.29 -22.79
C ILE A 234 11.14 20.92 -21.42
N VAL A 235 10.85 20.13 -20.35
CA VAL A 235 10.94 20.56 -18.97
C VAL A 235 11.75 19.57 -18.17
N HIS A 236 12.71 20.08 -17.41
CA HIS A 236 13.52 19.34 -16.46
C HIS A 236 14.07 20.29 -15.39
N PRO A 237 14.13 19.91 -14.08
CA PRO A 237 14.66 20.77 -13.02
C PRO A 237 16.15 21.12 -13.20
N ASP A 238 16.92 20.23 -13.81
CA ASP A 238 18.29 20.50 -14.19
C ASP A 238 18.32 21.16 -15.57
N THR A 239 18.52 22.47 -15.59
CA THR A 239 18.57 23.28 -16.81
C THR A 239 19.67 22.87 -17.80
N LYS A 240 20.74 22.18 -17.32
CA LYS A 240 21.78 21.64 -18.21
C LYS A 240 21.24 20.56 -19.14
N LYS A 241 20.21 19.83 -18.71
CA LYS A 241 19.57 18.80 -19.54
C LYS A 241 18.69 19.38 -20.63
N LEU A 242 18.14 20.58 -20.43
CA LEU A 242 17.35 21.27 -21.44
C LEU A 242 18.19 21.70 -22.65
N LYS A 243 19.51 21.89 -22.45
CA LYS A 243 20.34 22.49 -23.49
C LYS A 243 20.79 21.56 -24.60
N ASN A 244 20.84 20.22 -24.43
CA ASN A 244 21.26 19.27 -25.49
C ASN A 244 21.13 17.79 -25.10
N GLN A 245 20.41 17.45 -24.01
CA GLN A 245 20.32 16.05 -23.60
C GLN A 245 18.96 15.48 -23.95
N THR A 246 18.98 14.38 -24.65
CA THR A 246 17.80 13.53 -24.79
C THR A 246 17.81 12.46 -23.70
N VAL A 247 16.66 11.91 -23.41
CA VAL A 247 16.56 10.72 -22.54
C VAL A 247 17.49 9.61 -23.06
N TYR A 248 17.65 9.49 -24.38
CA TYR A 248 18.52 8.51 -25.04
C TYR A 248 20.01 8.75 -24.76
N TYR A 249 20.46 10.00 -24.63
CA TYR A 249 21.84 10.31 -24.28
C TYR A 249 22.26 9.72 -22.92
N GLN A 250 21.37 9.77 -21.96
CA GLN A 250 21.61 9.16 -20.65
C GLN A 250 21.68 7.62 -20.73
N MET A 251 20.94 7.01 -21.66
CA MET A 251 20.98 5.57 -21.88
C MET A 251 22.31 5.08 -22.45
N GLU A 252 22.99 5.89 -23.27
CA GLU A 252 24.22 5.51 -23.95
C GLU A 252 25.47 5.70 -23.07
N HIS A 253 25.43 6.60 -22.11
CA HIS A 253 26.58 7.01 -21.29
C HIS A 253 26.64 6.36 -19.91
N GLY A 254 26.30 5.04 -19.80
CA GLY A 254 26.59 4.25 -18.61
C GLY A 254 25.49 4.23 -17.55
N ALA A 255 24.26 4.62 -17.88
CA ALA A 255 23.13 4.48 -17.00
C ALA A 255 22.78 3.01 -16.73
N ASP A 256 22.23 2.75 -15.53
CA ASP A 256 21.69 1.45 -15.16
C ASP A 256 20.65 0.97 -16.20
N PRO A 257 20.61 -0.32 -16.55
CA PRO A 257 19.64 -0.86 -17.52
C PRO A 257 18.17 -0.51 -17.21
N SER A 258 17.83 -0.34 -15.93
CA SER A 258 16.49 0.07 -15.50
C SER A 258 16.10 1.48 -15.95
N VAL A 259 17.06 2.42 -16.04
CA VAL A 259 16.83 3.77 -16.60
C VAL A 259 16.42 3.69 -18.06
N ARG A 260 17.06 2.79 -18.81
CA ARG A 260 16.72 2.56 -20.23
C ARG A 260 15.30 2.01 -20.40
N GLN A 261 14.91 1.08 -19.53
CA GLN A 261 13.55 0.53 -19.54
C GLN A 261 12.51 1.61 -19.21
N ALA A 262 12.73 2.37 -18.14
CA ALA A 262 11.85 3.47 -17.74
C ALA A 262 11.72 4.53 -18.85
N ALA A 263 12.82 4.91 -19.47
CA ALA A 263 12.81 5.88 -20.57
C ALA A 263 12.01 5.38 -21.79
N LYS A 264 12.14 4.10 -22.16
CA LYS A 264 11.34 3.50 -23.23
C LYS A 264 9.86 3.48 -22.89
N ALA A 265 9.53 3.17 -21.64
CA ALA A 265 8.15 3.14 -21.19
C ALA A 265 7.51 4.55 -21.23
N VAL A 266 8.22 5.58 -20.75
CA VAL A 266 7.76 6.98 -20.85
C VAL A 266 7.49 7.40 -22.29
N MET A 267 8.26 6.89 -23.25
CA MET A 267 8.15 7.21 -24.68
C MET A 267 7.20 6.29 -25.43
N SER A 268 6.57 5.30 -24.76
CA SER A 268 5.70 4.32 -25.44
C SER A 268 4.34 4.87 -25.87
N GLY A 269 3.93 6.04 -25.35
CA GLY A 269 2.59 6.57 -25.53
C GLY A 269 1.52 5.90 -24.68
N GLU A 270 1.94 5.10 -23.69
CA GLU A 270 1.04 4.47 -22.70
C GLU A 270 1.07 5.20 -21.36
N THR A 271 0.07 4.97 -20.54
CA THR A 271 0.04 5.44 -19.15
C THR A 271 0.52 4.33 -18.24
N GLY A 272 1.42 4.64 -17.32
CA GLY A 272 1.95 3.63 -16.40
C GLY A 272 2.98 4.19 -15.42
N TYR A 273 3.65 3.27 -14.74
CA TYR A 273 4.78 3.60 -13.89
C TYR A 273 5.91 2.59 -14.05
N GLU A 274 7.14 3.04 -13.89
CA GLU A 274 8.34 2.22 -13.91
C GLU A 274 9.29 2.61 -12.78
N SER A 275 10.01 1.63 -12.25
CA SER A 275 11.04 1.87 -11.24
C SER A 275 12.44 1.74 -11.85
N PHE A 276 13.34 2.63 -11.47
CA PHE A 276 14.71 2.64 -11.96
C PHE A 276 15.71 3.03 -10.88
N LYS A 277 16.98 2.71 -11.11
CA LYS A 277 18.07 3.07 -10.21
C LYS A 277 18.92 4.19 -10.80
N LEU A 278 19.08 5.27 -10.04
CA LEU A 278 19.94 6.38 -10.40
C LEU A 278 20.81 6.75 -9.20
N ASN A 279 22.14 6.80 -9.40
CA ASN A 279 23.11 7.12 -8.34
C ASN A 279 23.00 6.24 -7.08
N GLY A 280 22.63 4.96 -7.25
CA GLY A 280 22.47 4.01 -6.14
C GLY A 280 21.13 4.11 -5.38
N GLN A 281 20.30 5.09 -5.69
CA GLN A 281 18.97 5.27 -5.15
C GLN A 281 17.93 4.70 -6.10
N LYS A 282 16.81 4.26 -5.55
CA LYS A 282 15.66 3.79 -6.34
C LYS A 282 14.69 4.94 -6.55
N TRP A 283 14.29 5.11 -7.80
CA TRP A 283 13.35 6.10 -8.27
C TRP A 283 12.18 5.43 -8.95
N MET A 284 11.04 6.08 -8.93
CA MET A 284 9.85 5.70 -9.68
C MET A 284 9.44 6.85 -10.58
N VAL A 285 9.07 6.54 -11.81
CA VAL A 285 8.48 7.50 -12.73
C VAL A 285 7.05 7.05 -13.05
N PHE A 286 6.10 7.93 -12.83
CA PHE A 286 4.73 7.81 -13.31
C PHE A 286 4.63 8.64 -14.57
N TYR A 287 4.06 8.08 -15.62
CA TYR A 287 4.06 8.74 -16.93
C TYR A 287 2.72 8.52 -17.65
N ARG A 288 2.41 9.48 -18.50
CA ARG A 288 1.29 9.40 -19.44
C ARG A 288 1.61 10.20 -20.70
N PRO A 289 0.99 9.85 -21.84
CA PRO A 289 1.05 10.69 -23.02
C PRO A 289 0.44 12.05 -22.69
N PHE A 290 0.95 13.08 -23.33
CA PHE A 290 0.38 14.41 -23.27
C PHE A 290 -0.62 14.52 -24.41
N ASP A 291 -1.89 14.30 -24.08
CA ASP A 291 -2.99 14.48 -25.02
C ASP A 291 -3.33 15.97 -25.08
N HIS A 292 -3.06 16.57 -26.21
CA HIS A 292 -3.45 17.93 -26.51
C HIS A 292 -4.47 17.91 -27.63
N ASP A 293 -5.69 18.30 -27.30
CA ASP A 293 -6.78 18.34 -28.27
C ASP A 293 -6.49 19.39 -29.31
N ASP A 294 -6.65 19.01 -30.56
CA ASP A 294 -6.63 19.95 -31.70
C ASP A 294 -7.94 20.75 -31.75
N ALA A 295 -7.98 21.82 -30.94
CA ALA A 295 -9.17 22.68 -30.84
C ALA A 295 -9.50 23.41 -32.14
N LEU A 296 -8.55 23.51 -33.06
CA LEU A 296 -8.69 24.24 -34.35
C LEU A 296 -8.90 23.31 -35.54
N GLY A 297 -8.68 21.99 -35.38
CA GLY A 297 -8.78 21.01 -36.45
C GLY A 297 -7.68 21.15 -37.53
N ASP A 298 -6.59 21.81 -37.20
CA ASP A 298 -5.51 22.19 -38.12
C ASP A 298 -4.31 21.25 -38.08
N ARG A 299 -4.37 20.16 -37.26
CA ARG A 299 -3.28 19.18 -37.08
C ARG A 299 -3.70 17.79 -37.55
N GLU A 300 -2.76 17.07 -38.13
CA GLU A 300 -2.96 15.70 -38.60
C GLU A 300 -2.51 14.66 -37.54
N GLU A 301 -1.62 15.04 -36.66
CA GLU A 301 -1.02 14.15 -35.65
C GLU A 301 -1.05 14.80 -34.27
N ALA A 302 -1.20 13.96 -33.24
CA ALA A 302 -0.99 14.36 -31.86
C ALA A 302 0.44 14.93 -31.67
N ILE A 303 0.62 15.85 -30.74
CA ILE A 303 1.93 16.47 -30.45
C ILE A 303 2.98 15.41 -30.14
N GLY A 304 2.56 14.24 -29.61
CA GLY A 304 3.44 13.12 -29.30
C GLY A 304 4.37 13.38 -28.12
N TRP A 305 4.01 14.32 -27.24
CA TRP A 305 4.75 14.57 -26.03
C TRP A 305 4.38 13.57 -24.95
N SER A 306 5.27 13.40 -23.97
CA SER A 306 5.03 12.57 -22.78
C SER A 306 5.38 13.36 -21.53
N THR A 307 4.53 13.25 -20.52
CA THR A 307 4.78 13.86 -19.23
C THR A 307 5.01 12.77 -18.17
N GLY A 308 5.87 13.05 -17.21
CA GLY A 308 6.16 12.14 -16.12
C GLY A 308 6.49 12.87 -14.83
N ILE A 309 6.13 12.24 -13.71
CA ILE A 309 6.56 12.67 -12.38
C ILE A 309 7.53 11.64 -11.83
N VAL A 310 8.70 12.10 -11.44
CA VAL A 310 9.79 11.27 -10.91
C VAL A 310 9.84 11.44 -9.40
N TYR A 311 9.79 10.31 -8.70
CA TYR A 311 9.81 10.22 -7.24
C TYR A 311 11.00 9.45 -6.74
N LEU A 312 11.51 9.82 -5.60
CA LEU A 312 12.40 8.98 -4.83
C LEU A 312 11.56 7.92 -4.08
N GLU A 313 11.88 6.63 -4.24
CA GLU A 313 11.15 5.54 -3.57
C GLU A 313 11.14 5.73 -2.04
N ASP A 314 12.23 6.24 -1.48
CA ASP A 314 12.34 6.52 -0.04
C ASP A 314 11.40 7.64 0.44
N ASP A 315 11.02 8.59 -0.40
CA ASP A 315 10.04 9.63 -0.03
C ASP A 315 8.63 9.06 0.14
N ILE A 316 8.29 8.07 -0.69
CA ILE A 316 7.02 7.36 -0.62
C ILE A 316 7.02 6.38 0.55
N LEU A 317 8.11 5.61 0.71
CA LEU A 317 8.21 4.52 1.66
C LEU A 317 8.90 4.90 2.97
N GLY A 318 9.50 6.09 3.09
CA GLY A 318 10.23 6.53 4.28
C GLY A 318 9.36 6.53 5.54
N ASN A 319 8.21 7.16 5.47
CA ASN A 319 7.23 7.18 6.54
C ASN A 319 6.67 5.78 6.85
N TYR A 320 6.50 4.94 5.81
CA TYR A 320 6.07 3.56 5.98
C TYR A 320 7.09 2.74 6.76
N ARG A 321 8.39 2.93 6.52
CA ARG A 321 9.46 2.21 7.24
C ARG A 321 9.44 2.55 8.73
N GLU A 322 9.24 3.79 9.11
CA GLU A 322 9.11 4.20 10.51
C GLU A 322 7.86 3.61 11.16
N LEU A 323 6.73 3.64 10.46
CA LEU A 323 5.49 2.99 10.92
C LEU A 323 5.67 1.48 11.09
N VAL A 324 6.34 0.80 10.16
CA VAL A 324 6.63 -0.64 10.25
C VAL A 324 7.48 -0.94 11.48
N ILE A 325 8.54 -0.18 11.73
CA ILE A 325 9.40 -0.34 12.90
C ILE A 325 8.59 -0.14 14.19
N LEU A 326 7.74 0.89 14.24
CA LEU A 326 6.86 1.16 15.38
C LEU A 326 5.88 0.01 15.62
N ILE A 327 5.21 -0.48 14.57
CA ILE A 327 4.27 -1.61 14.65
C ILE A 327 4.98 -2.87 15.14
N ILE A 328 6.17 -3.19 14.62
CA ILE A 328 6.98 -4.32 15.05
C ILE A 328 7.38 -4.17 16.54
N ALA A 329 7.81 -2.98 16.94
CA ALA A 329 8.18 -2.72 18.34
C ALA A 329 6.99 -2.90 19.29
N ILE A 330 5.82 -2.34 18.95
CA ILE A 330 4.59 -2.51 19.72
C ILE A 330 4.18 -3.99 19.79
N THR A 331 4.29 -4.71 18.68
CA THR A 331 3.97 -6.15 18.61
C THR A 331 4.89 -6.97 19.49
N LEU A 332 6.20 -6.69 19.50
CA LEU A 332 7.16 -7.37 20.35
C LEU A 332 6.90 -7.11 21.84
N VAL A 333 6.64 -5.85 22.21
CA VAL A 333 6.29 -5.49 23.60
C VAL A 333 4.99 -6.18 24.01
N SER A 334 3.96 -6.13 23.18
CA SER A 334 2.68 -6.80 23.40
C SER A 334 2.85 -8.31 23.59
N MET A 335 3.69 -8.95 22.78
CA MET A 335 4.01 -10.37 22.89
C MET A 335 4.70 -10.73 24.22
N ILE A 336 5.65 -9.91 24.67
CA ILE A 336 6.33 -10.11 25.96
C ILE A 336 5.33 -9.97 27.11
N VAL A 337 4.50 -8.93 27.09
CA VAL A 337 3.46 -8.71 28.12
C VAL A 337 2.47 -9.88 28.13
N PHE A 338 1.99 -10.31 26.97
CA PHE A 338 1.09 -11.45 26.85
C PHE A 338 1.72 -12.74 27.37
N PHE A 339 2.96 -13.03 27.01
CA PHE A 339 3.69 -14.20 27.48
C PHE A 339 3.84 -14.21 29.00
N THR A 340 4.25 -13.07 29.59
CA THR A 340 4.40 -12.95 31.04
C THR A 340 3.06 -13.10 31.76
N MET A 341 2.01 -12.49 31.23
CA MET A 341 0.65 -12.61 31.76
C MET A 341 0.15 -14.05 31.70
N CYS A 342 0.25 -14.72 30.55
CA CYS A 342 -0.12 -16.13 30.40
C CYS A 342 0.67 -17.02 31.38
N ARG A 343 1.97 -16.79 31.51
CA ARG A 343 2.80 -17.55 32.45
C ARG A 343 2.36 -17.38 33.90
N VAL A 344 2.01 -16.17 34.30
CA VAL A 344 1.53 -15.87 35.67
C VAL A 344 0.15 -16.51 35.89
N LEU A 345 -0.79 -16.33 34.96
CA LEU A 345 -2.15 -16.86 35.07
C LEU A 345 -2.14 -18.40 35.13
N ILE A 346 -1.46 -19.04 34.18
CA ILE A 346 -1.37 -20.51 34.16
C ILE A 346 -0.68 -21.06 35.41
N ARG A 347 0.37 -20.42 35.91
CA ARG A 347 1.00 -20.82 37.15
C ARG A 347 0.02 -20.72 38.33
N ARG A 348 -0.72 -19.61 38.44
CA ARG A 348 -1.70 -19.42 39.51
C ARG A 348 -2.82 -20.47 39.45
N GLN A 349 -3.36 -20.74 38.26
CA GLN A 349 -4.45 -21.70 38.12
C GLN A 349 -4.03 -23.16 38.22
N MET A 350 -2.81 -23.51 37.83
CA MET A 350 -2.31 -24.89 37.85
C MET A 350 -1.70 -25.30 39.20
N GLN A 351 -1.35 -24.35 40.05
CA GLN A 351 -0.77 -24.65 41.36
C GLN A 351 -1.74 -25.39 42.26
N PRO A 352 -3.02 -24.97 42.41
CA PRO A 352 -3.99 -25.73 43.19
C PRO A 352 -4.25 -27.13 42.63
N LEU A 353 -4.32 -27.28 41.32
CA LEU A 353 -4.52 -28.58 40.66
C LEU A 353 -3.37 -29.56 40.90
N ARG A 354 -2.12 -29.07 40.96
CA ARG A 354 -0.98 -29.87 41.32
C ARG A 354 -1.07 -30.34 42.77
N MET A 355 -1.42 -29.42 43.69
CA MET A 355 -1.61 -29.77 45.08
C MET A 355 -2.70 -30.83 45.28
N LEU A 356 -3.81 -30.69 44.54
CA LEU A 356 -4.91 -31.66 44.54
C LEU A 356 -4.47 -33.02 44.00
N THR A 357 -3.67 -33.03 42.91
CA THR A 357 -3.13 -34.26 42.33
C THR A 357 -2.18 -34.96 43.30
N ASP A 358 -1.27 -34.20 43.91
CA ASP A 358 -0.33 -34.73 44.92
C ASP A 358 -1.07 -35.26 46.17
N SER A 359 -2.10 -34.53 46.62
CA SER A 359 -2.96 -34.94 47.72
C SER A 359 -3.79 -36.19 47.38
N ALA A 360 -4.31 -36.28 46.15
CA ALA A 360 -5.01 -37.47 45.65
C ALA A 360 -4.08 -38.70 45.65
N GLN A 361 -2.81 -38.51 45.22
CA GLN A 361 -1.82 -39.58 45.21
C GLN A 361 -1.40 -40.03 46.62
N ARG A 362 -1.39 -39.09 47.58
CA ARG A 362 -1.14 -39.43 49.01
C ARG A 362 -2.34 -40.15 49.58
N ILE A 363 -3.56 -39.69 49.35
CA ILE A 363 -4.81 -40.34 49.76
C ILE A 363 -4.87 -41.78 49.19
N ALA A 364 -4.52 -41.94 47.90
CA ALA A 364 -4.46 -43.27 47.27
C ALA A 364 -3.45 -44.22 47.91
N LYS A 365 -2.39 -43.68 48.55
CA LYS A 365 -1.41 -44.44 49.32
C LYS A 365 -1.82 -44.65 50.80
N GLY A 366 -3.02 -44.21 51.18
CA GLY A 366 -3.53 -44.37 52.53
C GLY A 366 -3.21 -43.25 53.51
N ASP A 367 -2.57 -42.16 53.04
CA ASP A 367 -2.31 -40.99 53.89
C ASP A 367 -3.49 -40.01 53.81
N TYR A 368 -4.48 -40.24 54.63
CA TYR A 368 -5.72 -39.41 54.70
C TYR A 368 -5.50 -38.13 55.55
N ASN A 369 -4.35 -37.92 56.18
CA ASN A 369 -4.08 -36.78 57.04
C ASN A 369 -3.33 -35.63 56.37
N ALA A 370 -3.09 -35.71 55.06
CA ALA A 370 -2.51 -34.64 54.28
C ALA A 370 -3.38 -33.38 54.34
N THR A 371 -2.89 -32.28 54.87
CA THR A 371 -3.67 -31.03 54.99
C THR A 371 -3.81 -30.36 53.64
N ILE A 372 -5.04 -30.24 53.15
CA ILE A 372 -5.39 -29.41 51.97
C ILE A 372 -5.79 -28.03 52.51
N PRO A 373 -5.07 -26.97 52.15
CA PRO A 373 -5.43 -25.61 52.57
C PRO A 373 -6.79 -25.19 52.05
N HIS A 374 -7.44 -24.29 52.75
CA HIS A 374 -8.69 -23.67 52.29
C HIS A 374 -8.38 -22.75 51.09
N SER A 375 -9.20 -22.75 50.08
CA SER A 375 -9.14 -21.76 49.01
C SER A 375 -10.10 -20.63 49.37
N ASP A 376 -9.57 -19.41 49.40
CA ASP A 376 -10.36 -18.18 49.54
C ASP A 376 -10.82 -17.65 48.16
N VAL A 377 -10.44 -18.36 47.08
CA VAL A 377 -10.80 -18.00 45.73
C VAL A 377 -12.15 -18.65 45.39
N ASP A 378 -13.13 -17.83 44.99
CA ASP A 378 -14.51 -18.24 44.69
C ASP A 378 -14.68 -18.57 43.20
N ASP A 379 -13.70 -19.35 42.64
CA ASP A 379 -13.75 -19.90 41.29
C ASP A 379 -13.97 -21.44 41.34
N GLU A 380 -14.14 -22.05 40.19
CA GLU A 380 -14.36 -23.50 40.04
C GLU A 380 -13.21 -24.32 40.62
N ILE A 381 -12.00 -23.80 40.60
CA ILE A 381 -10.79 -24.47 41.15
C ILE A 381 -10.79 -24.34 42.67
N GLY A 382 -11.15 -23.19 43.20
CA GLY A 382 -11.32 -22.98 44.63
C GLY A 382 -12.43 -23.85 45.22
N GLN A 383 -13.57 -23.92 44.52
CA GLN A 383 -14.67 -24.82 44.90
C GLN A 383 -14.25 -26.30 44.84
N LEU A 384 -13.53 -26.69 43.75
CA LEU A 384 -12.96 -28.04 43.64
C LEU A 384 -12.00 -28.34 44.80
N GLN A 385 -11.15 -27.39 45.15
CA GLN A 385 -10.21 -27.55 46.28
C GLN A 385 -10.97 -27.71 47.62
N ASN A 386 -11.98 -26.93 47.85
CA ASN A 386 -12.82 -27.01 49.08
C ASN A 386 -13.61 -28.30 49.11
N HIS A 387 -14.25 -28.72 48.04
CA HIS A 387 -14.96 -30.01 47.95
C HIS A 387 -14.01 -31.20 48.11
N PHE A 388 -12.80 -31.13 47.52
CA PHE A 388 -11.80 -32.17 47.68
C PHE A 388 -11.31 -32.27 49.15
N ARG A 389 -11.20 -31.13 49.84
CA ARG A 389 -10.88 -31.09 51.27
C ARG A 389 -11.99 -31.71 52.11
N GLU A 390 -13.28 -31.43 51.76
CA GLU A 390 -14.43 -32.05 52.43
C GLU A 390 -14.44 -33.56 52.18
N MET A 391 -14.19 -33.98 50.96
CA MET A 391 -14.06 -35.39 50.60
C MET A 391 -12.92 -36.05 51.41
N GLN A 392 -11.78 -35.42 51.50
CA GLN A 392 -10.64 -35.91 52.26
C GLN A 392 -10.99 -36.06 53.76
N ARG A 393 -11.68 -35.04 54.34
CA ARG A 393 -12.13 -35.10 55.73
C ARG A 393 -13.14 -36.24 55.95
N ALA A 394 -14.06 -36.38 55.00
CA ALA A 394 -15.03 -37.47 55.03
C ALA A 394 -14.34 -38.84 54.91
N LEU A 395 -13.35 -38.97 54.02
CA LEU A 395 -12.53 -40.18 53.86
C LEU A 395 -11.68 -40.46 55.09
N SER A 396 -11.06 -39.43 55.72
CA SER A 396 -10.28 -39.58 56.95
C SER A 396 -11.18 -40.01 58.09
N ALA A 397 -12.36 -39.38 58.24
CA ALA A 397 -13.37 -39.78 59.23
C ALA A 397 -13.86 -41.20 58.97
N LYS A 398 -14.16 -41.55 57.70
CA LYS A 398 -14.56 -42.92 57.35
C LYS A 398 -13.45 -43.93 57.53
N SER A 399 -12.19 -43.58 57.25
CA SER A 399 -11.05 -44.45 57.52
C SER A 399 -10.86 -44.71 59.01
N ALA A 400 -11.01 -43.67 59.83
CA ALA A 400 -10.97 -43.83 61.29
C ALA A 400 -12.16 -44.66 61.82
N GLU A 401 -13.34 -44.45 61.24
CA GLU A 401 -14.54 -45.26 61.52
C GLU A 401 -14.35 -46.72 61.10
N LEU A 402 -13.74 -46.92 59.88
CA LEU A 402 -13.42 -48.24 59.38
C LEU A 402 -12.34 -48.93 60.21
N GLU A 403 -11.30 -48.19 60.67
CA GLU A 403 -10.30 -48.74 61.61
C GLU A 403 -10.95 -49.15 62.92
N GLN A 404 -11.84 -48.27 63.44
CA GLN A 404 -12.63 -48.63 64.63
C GLN A 404 -13.57 -49.81 64.35
N LEU A 405 -14.22 -49.78 63.15
CA LEU A 405 -15.11 -50.88 62.76
C LEU A 405 -14.33 -52.16 62.45
N THR A 406 -13.13 -52.01 61.81
CA THR A 406 -12.24 -53.14 61.53
C THR A 406 -11.67 -53.70 62.84
N SER A 407 -11.32 -52.83 63.77
CA SER A 407 -10.94 -53.24 65.14
C SER A 407 -12.14 -53.92 65.82
N ARG A 408 -13.33 -53.35 65.72
CA ARG A 408 -14.59 -53.98 66.22
C ARG A 408 -14.97 -55.23 65.45
N LEU A 409 -14.72 -55.24 64.10
CA LEU A 409 -14.97 -56.37 63.22
C LEU A 409 -13.84 -57.43 63.38
N GLN A 410 -12.59 -57.03 63.62
CA GLN A 410 -11.58 -57.96 64.04
C GLN A 410 -11.88 -58.55 65.40
N GLU A 411 -12.40 -57.76 66.32
CA GLU A 411 -12.98 -58.29 67.56
C GLU A 411 -14.19 -59.19 67.31
N ARG A 412 -15.06 -58.79 66.35
CA ARG A 412 -16.22 -59.58 65.90
C ARG A 412 -15.90 -60.61 64.83
N ASN A 413 -14.85 -60.39 63.97
CA ASN A 413 -14.46 -61.33 62.91
C ASN A 413 -13.60 -62.49 63.39
N VAL A 414 -13.19 -62.42 64.56
CA VAL A 414 -12.97 -63.67 65.37
C VAL A 414 -14.35 -64.38 65.52
N GLU A 415 -15.51 -63.57 65.42
CA GLU A 415 -16.86 -64.11 65.41
C GLU A 415 -17.50 -64.26 64.02
N LEU A 416 -17.12 -63.51 63.06
CA LEU A 416 -17.78 -63.46 61.77
C LEU A 416 -16.81 -63.49 60.55
N SER A 417 -15.84 -64.41 60.62
CA SER A 417 -14.98 -64.77 59.47
C SER A 417 -15.75 -65.24 58.21
N ARG A 418 -17.00 -64.83 58.04
CA ARG A 418 -17.83 -65.42 56.99
C ARG A 418 -18.83 -64.49 56.29
N ALA A 419 -18.51 -63.28 55.98
CA ALA A 419 -19.41 -62.62 55.05
C ALA A 419 -18.70 -61.59 54.15
N PHE A 420 -18.68 -61.91 52.97
CA PHE A 420 -18.38 -61.37 51.64
C PHE A 420 -18.76 -59.90 51.36
N GLY A 421 -17.96 -59.09 50.65
CA GLY A 421 -17.87 -58.96 49.21
C GLY A 421 -18.50 -57.74 48.59
N LYS A 422 -17.83 -57.16 47.68
CA LYS A 422 -18.21 -56.29 46.54
C LYS A 422 -18.25 -54.77 46.75
N VAL A 423 -17.78 -53.93 45.81
CA VAL A 423 -18.13 -53.67 44.41
C VAL A 423 -17.32 -52.53 43.81
N GLN A 424 -17.08 -52.64 42.52
CA GLN A 424 -16.37 -51.81 41.57
C GLN A 424 -17.18 -50.64 40.96
N GLY A 425 -16.50 -49.56 40.50
CA GLY A 425 -16.97 -48.83 39.32
C GLY A 425 -16.98 -47.32 39.31
N SER A 426 -15.91 -46.67 38.86
CA SER A 426 -15.96 -45.22 38.50
C SER A 426 -15.04 -44.72 37.38
N ASP A 427 -14.21 -45.55 36.76
CA ASP A 427 -13.16 -45.08 35.82
C ASP A 427 -13.60 -44.89 34.35
N ARG A 428 -14.82 -45.33 34.04
CA ARG A 428 -15.26 -45.39 32.62
C ARG A 428 -15.73 -44.05 32.04
N MET A 429 -16.26 -43.17 32.84
CA MET A 429 -16.84 -41.89 32.37
C MET A 429 -15.79 -40.85 32.01
N LYS A 430 -14.70 -40.79 32.73
CA LYS A 430 -13.64 -39.79 32.53
C LYS A 430 -12.91 -39.98 31.18
N THR A 431 -12.65 -41.24 30.82
CA THR A 431 -12.01 -41.61 29.58
C THR A 431 -12.89 -41.33 28.36
N ILE A 432 -14.17 -41.58 28.47
CA ILE A 432 -15.17 -41.32 27.39
C ILE A 432 -15.30 -39.82 27.13
N PHE A 433 -15.35 -39.00 28.18
CA PHE A 433 -15.47 -37.56 28.08
C PHE A 433 -14.25 -36.92 27.42
N LEU A 434 -13.05 -37.30 27.85
CA LEU A 434 -11.80 -36.78 27.25
C LEU A 434 -11.66 -37.21 25.78
N HIS A 435 -12.02 -38.44 25.46
CA HIS A 435 -11.94 -38.92 24.07
C HIS A 435 -12.92 -38.19 23.15
N TYR A 436 -14.17 -37.95 23.63
CA TYR A 436 -15.19 -37.21 22.90
C TYR A 436 -14.74 -35.76 22.64
N MET A 437 -14.20 -35.08 23.67
CA MET A 437 -13.71 -33.71 23.55
C MET A 437 -12.59 -33.58 22.51
N THR A 438 -11.61 -34.45 22.59
CA THR A 438 -10.47 -34.44 21.68
C THR A 438 -10.91 -34.68 20.22
N SER A 439 -11.88 -35.58 20.04
CA SER A 439 -12.45 -35.89 18.72
C SER A 439 -13.21 -34.71 18.09
N GLN A 440 -13.98 -33.98 18.88
CA GLN A 440 -14.80 -32.86 18.38
C GLN A 440 -13.98 -31.58 18.11
N MET A 441 -12.85 -31.40 18.79
CA MET A 441 -11.96 -30.24 18.59
C MET A 441 -11.00 -30.44 17.40
N ASN A 442 -10.67 -31.68 17.06
CA ASN A 442 -9.71 -31.94 15.98
C ASN A 442 -10.23 -31.54 14.59
N ALA A 443 -11.54 -31.67 14.34
CA ALA A 443 -12.10 -31.37 13.01
C ALA A 443 -12.03 -29.87 12.66
N PRO A 444 -12.53 -28.93 13.48
CA PRO A 444 -12.39 -27.51 13.19
C PRO A 444 -10.92 -27.02 13.24
N ALA A 445 -10.08 -27.57 14.13
CA ALA A 445 -8.67 -27.25 14.19
C ALA A 445 -7.94 -27.65 12.91
N ASN A 446 -8.20 -28.82 12.36
CA ASN A 446 -7.64 -29.27 11.08
C ASN A 446 -8.13 -28.41 9.90
N LEU A 447 -9.37 -27.96 9.90
CA LEU A 447 -9.90 -27.07 8.87
C LEU A 447 -9.23 -25.69 8.92
N ILE A 448 -9.02 -25.16 10.11
CA ILE A 448 -8.25 -23.92 10.30
C ILE A 448 -6.82 -24.10 9.76
N GLU A 449 -6.15 -25.19 10.14
CA GLU A 449 -4.78 -25.51 9.68
C GLU A 449 -4.72 -25.64 8.14
N GLN A 450 -5.69 -26.31 7.52
CA GLN A 450 -5.76 -26.44 6.07
C GLN A 450 -5.96 -25.10 5.37
N SER A 451 -6.87 -24.27 5.86
CA SER A 451 -7.13 -22.95 5.30
C SER A 451 -5.95 -22.00 5.46
N VAL A 452 -5.29 -22.02 6.62
CA VAL A 452 -4.05 -21.30 6.86
C VAL A 452 -2.93 -21.79 5.92
N THR A 453 -2.78 -23.11 5.77
CA THR A 453 -1.78 -23.71 4.88
C THR A 453 -2.02 -23.34 3.42
N LYS A 454 -3.27 -23.30 2.98
CA LYS A 454 -3.61 -22.85 1.62
C LYS A 454 -3.28 -21.37 1.40
N LEU A 455 -3.60 -20.51 2.37
CA LEU A 455 -3.28 -19.08 2.31
C LEU A 455 -1.77 -18.84 2.26
N VAL A 456 -1.00 -19.59 3.05
CA VAL A 456 0.47 -19.49 3.11
C VAL A 456 1.13 -20.01 1.83
N ASN A 457 0.72 -21.20 1.35
CA ASN A 457 1.37 -21.84 0.22
C ASN A 457 1.04 -21.17 -1.13
N ASN A 458 -0.13 -20.55 -1.24
CA ASN A 458 -0.58 -19.91 -2.47
C ASN A 458 -0.50 -18.39 -2.42
N PHE A 459 0.19 -17.82 -1.46
CA PHE A 459 0.26 -16.37 -1.19
C PHE A 459 0.58 -15.51 -2.42
N ALA A 460 1.39 -16.04 -3.34
CA ALA A 460 1.77 -15.32 -4.58
C ALA A 460 0.75 -15.46 -5.73
N THR A 461 -0.21 -16.37 -5.62
CA THR A 461 -1.12 -16.75 -6.73
C THR A 461 -2.60 -16.70 -6.36
N ILE A 462 -2.91 -16.56 -5.09
CA ILE A 462 -4.29 -16.56 -4.59
C ILE A 462 -5.02 -15.27 -4.99
N THR A 463 -6.22 -15.41 -5.50
CA THR A 463 -7.06 -14.25 -5.82
C THR A 463 -7.65 -13.63 -4.54
N PRO A 464 -7.99 -12.33 -4.55
CA PRO A 464 -8.61 -11.67 -3.40
C PRO A 464 -9.90 -12.36 -2.92
N GLN A 465 -10.67 -12.93 -3.85
CA GLN A 465 -11.90 -13.66 -3.53
C GLN A 465 -11.64 -15.01 -2.85
N GLU A 466 -10.62 -15.72 -3.28
CA GLU A 466 -10.21 -16.98 -2.65
C GLU A 466 -9.59 -16.75 -1.26
N ALA A 467 -8.81 -15.68 -1.10
CA ALA A 467 -8.24 -15.30 0.19
C ALA A 467 -9.34 -14.93 1.19
N ASP A 468 -10.34 -14.16 0.76
CA ASP A 468 -11.49 -13.76 1.58
C ASP A 468 -12.35 -14.99 1.98
N TYR A 469 -12.48 -15.95 1.06
CA TYR A 469 -13.14 -17.23 1.34
C TYR A 469 -12.39 -18.02 2.43
N GLU A 470 -11.07 -18.20 2.31
CA GLU A 470 -10.30 -18.97 3.30
C GLU A 470 -10.25 -18.27 4.67
N VAL A 471 -10.19 -16.94 4.70
CA VAL A 471 -10.35 -16.14 5.94
C VAL A 471 -11.75 -16.33 6.54
N GLY A 472 -12.78 -16.37 5.71
CA GLY A 472 -14.15 -16.69 6.10
C GLY A 472 -14.25 -18.06 6.78
N VAL A 473 -13.63 -19.08 6.19
CA VAL A 473 -13.57 -20.43 6.75
C VAL A 473 -12.86 -20.45 8.10
N ILE A 474 -11.72 -19.78 8.22
CA ILE A 474 -10.99 -19.70 9.50
C ILE A 474 -11.86 -19.07 10.58
N LYS A 475 -12.54 -17.97 10.26
CA LYS A 475 -13.45 -17.29 11.19
C LYS A 475 -14.60 -18.19 11.60
N GLU A 476 -15.25 -18.82 10.62
CA GLU A 476 -16.37 -19.74 10.87
C GLU A 476 -15.92 -20.93 11.75
N GLN A 477 -14.77 -21.54 11.47
CA GLN A 477 -14.26 -22.66 12.27
C GLN A 477 -13.83 -22.22 13.68
N THR A 478 -13.33 -20.99 13.82
CA THR A 478 -13.02 -20.40 15.13
C THR A 478 -14.30 -20.18 15.93
N ASP A 479 -15.34 -19.65 15.29
CA ASP A 479 -16.66 -19.47 15.91
C ASP A 479 -17.26 -20.82 16.32
N ILE A 480 -17.10 -21.87 15.50
CA ILE A 480 -17.50 -23.24 15.84
C ILE A 480 -16.73 -23.74 17.07
N MET A 481 -15.41 -23.53 17.14
CA MET A 481 -14.60 -23.92 18.30
C MET A 481 -15.03 -23.18 19.58
N VAL A 482 -15.27 -21.88 19.48
CA VAL A 482 -15.77 -21.07 20.60
C VAL A 482 -17.15 -21.60 21.06
N ASN A 483 -18.04 -21.88 20.12
CA ASN A 483 -19.34 -22.44 20.43
C ASN A 483 -19.26 -23.83 21.05
N LEU A 484 -18.36 -24.70 20.56
CA LEU A 484 -18.10 -26.01 21.18
C LEU A 484 -17.55 -25.86 22.59
N LEU A 485 -16.64 -24.92 22.83
CA LEU A 485 -16.10 -24.63 24.16
C LEU A 485 -17.18 -24.13 25.11
N ASN A 486 -18.04 -23.22 24.65
CA ASN A 486 -19.16 -22.73 25.41
C ASN A 486 -20.18 -23.86 25.72
N ASN A 487 -20.51 -24.70 24.74
CA ASN A 487 -21.38 -25.86 24.95
C ASN A 487 -20.79 -26.86 25.95
N ILE A 488 -19.46 -27.02 25.99
CA ILE A 488 -18.79 -27.87 26.98
C ILE A 488 -18.89 -27.24 28.38
N ILE A 489 -18.67 -25.94 28.48
CA ILE A 489 -18.81 -25.20 29.75
C ILE A 489 -20.26 -25.30 30.25
N ASP A 490 -21.22 -25.10 29.35
CA ASP A 490 -22.64 -25.22 29.69
C ASP A 490 -23.01 -26.66 30.10
N ALA A 491 -22.52 -27.68 29.40
CA ALA A 491 -22.72 -29.08 29.74
C ALA A 491 -22.15 -29.43 31.13
N LEU A 492 -20.89 -28.94 31.42
CA LEU A 492 -20.26 -29.11 32.73
C LEU A 492 -21.04 -28.38 33.84
N GLN A 493 -21.58 -27.21 33.55
CA GLN A 493 -22.45 -26.48 34.50
C GLN A 493 -23.78 -27.20 34.76
N ILE A 494 -24.37 -27.78 33.69
CA ILE A 494 -25.60 -28.56 33.80
C ILE A 494 -25.33 -29.84 34.63
N GLU A 495 -24.22 -30.54 34.33
CA GLU A 495 -23.84 -31.77 35.05
C GLU A 495 -23.51 -31.48 36.52
N ALA A 496 -22.84 -30.37 36.82
CA ALA A 496 -22.61 -29.91 38.18
C ALA A 496 -23.94 -29.61 38.92
N LYS A 497 -24.88 -28.94 38.23
CA LYS A 497 -26.25 -28.68 38.78
C LYS A 497 -27.07 -29.94 38.95
N GLU A 498 -27.00 -30.90 38.02
CA GLU A 498 -27.68 -32.18 38.16
C GLU A 498 -27.07 -33.03 39.26
N PHE A 499 -25.74 -33.03 39.41
CA PHE A 499 -25.05 -33.69 40.50
C PHE A 499 -25.46 -33.09 41.85
N GLU A 500 -25.50 -31.78 41.93
CA GLU A 500 -25.95 -31.07 43.15
C GLU A 500 -27.43 -31.39 43.49
N ARG A 501 -28.28 -31.44 42.45
CA ARG A 501 -29.68 -31.80 42.61
C ARG A 501 -29.87 -33.26 43.05
N LYS A 502 -29.17 -34.21 42.45
CA LYS A 502 -29.16 -35.63 42.89
C LYS A 502 -28.56 -35.79 44.27
N TYR A 503 -27.55 -34.98 44.58
CA TYR A 503 -26.95 -34.98 45.93
C TYR A 503 -27.95 -34.47 47.00
N GLN A 504 -28.71 -33.42 46.71
CA GLN A 504 -29.75 -32.90 47.61
C GLN A 504 -30.94 -33.90 47.76
N GLN A 505 -31.39 -34.50 46.67
CA GLN A 505 -32.44 -35.52 46.69
C GLN A 505 -32.00 -36.78 47.44
N GLY A 506 -30.74 -37.19 47.30
CA GLY A 506 -30.21 -38.32 48.09
C GLY A 506 -30.06 -38.00 49.59
N LYS A 507 -29.88 -36.73 49.91
CA LYS A 507 -29.78 -36.28 51.30
C LYS A 507 -31.14 -36.27 52.00
N GLU A 508 -32.24 -35.89 51.28
CA GLU A 508 -33.60 -35.93 51.83
C GLU A 508 -34.10 -37.36 52.07
N ALA A 509 -33.74 -38.29 51.17
CA ALA A 509 -34.13 -39.69 51.32
C ALA A 509 -33.45 -40.41 52.51
N ILE A 510 -32.34 -39.94 53.01
CA ILE A 510 -31.61 -40.49 54.16
C ILE A 510 -32.16 -39.95 55.50
N TYR A 511 -32.92 -38.85 55.46
CA TYR A 511 -33.54 -38.29 56.68
C TYR A 511 -34.98 -38.76 56.93
N GLU A 512 -35.56 -39.53 55.98
CA GLU A 512 -36.94 -40.14 56.13
C GLU A 512 -36.89 -41.62 56.54
N GLU A 513 -35.73 -42.28 56.65
CA GLU A 513 -35.54 -43.59 57.33
C GLU A 513 -34.93 -43.40 58.74
#